data_6bb0f5c657df901c5f950878368d1142
#
_entry.id   6bb0f5c657df901c5f950878368d1142
#
_cell.length_a   1.000
_cell.length_b   1.000
_cell.length_c   1.000
_cell.angle_alpha   90.00
_cell.angle_beta   90.00
_cell.angle_gamma   90.00
#
_symmetry.space_group_name_H-M   'P 1'
#
loop_
_entity.id
_entity.type
_entity.pdbx_description
1 polymer ?
#
loop_
_entity_poly.entity_id
_entity_poly.type
_entity_poly.pdbx_seq_one_letter_code
_entity_poly.pdbx_strand_id
1 'polypeptide(L)'
;MKLVKNLSKAVIVTALLASSALTAFADNIVIGRANEPSAIDPQFSRTGNNQMTADNMFDTMLSTDANLQMHPSLATEWKNIDPLTWEITLREGVTFHNGTPFTAEDVIFSLNRTDKVPNSPAPFTDVVSSVAKIEKIDDHKIRVTTKAPNPALMEQIGRVFIISKAAAENATLEDFNSGKAAIGTGAYQFVEWKPAESLKLKAYEGYWGEKPDYDTVEYRFIANDAARTAALLSGSVDLIDAVSPSDIVRLEGQKGFKVFPIDSGRLVYLALSMRDDTAPGVDDLSGKPLNPNPFRDARVRQAVSMMVDRKLMVDRILNGSGVPSAQVVPSVLGGYAEDLQPQPADVAGAKKLLADAGFPEGFGITLYSSNNRFPGDGDIAQAMGQMLARGGLKVNGVKTQPYNVYAAAATKGEFGAFIFSLGASTPNSEANLRSLLQSYNKDAGTGGFNRMRYANPEFDTALKSAMEEFDQAERMKKLQEATRIAMKDQAIVPLYFQKIYWASRDGIDFTPNLAERTIGQDVRKAK
;
A
#
# COMPACT_ATOMS: atom_id res chain seq x y z
N MET A 1 53.67 89.04 7.72
CA MET A 1 54.37 88.15 6.80
C MET A 1 54.02 86.67 7.17
N LYS A 2 53.57 85.90 6.23
CA LYS A 2 53.17 84.54 6.21
C LYS A 2 51.66 84.23 6.30
N LEU A 3 51.14 83.93 5.14
CA LEU A 3 49.84 83.31 4.85
C LEU A 3 49.74 81.93 5.51
N VAL A 4 48.57 81.64 6.07
CA VAL A 4 48.16 80.30 6.37
C VAL A 4 46.93 79.97 5.48
N LYS A 5 47.14 78.99 4.56
CA LYS A 5 46.08 78.48 3.70
C LYS A 5 45.27 77.41 4.47
N ASN A 6 43.96 77.63 4.52
CA ASN A 6 42.97 76.66 4.97
C ASN A 6 42.78 75.55 3.89
N LEU A 7 43.06 74.31 4.22
CA LEU A 7 42.59 73.13 3.43
C LEU A 7 41.39 72.50 4.15
N SER A 8 40.23 72.64 3.52
CA SER A 8 39.03 71.93 3.90
C SER A 8 39.18 70.47 3.56
N LYS A 9 39.12 69.61 4.57
CA LYS A 9 39.02 68.17 4.37
C LYS A 9 37.55 67.78 4.17
N ALA A 10 37.17 67.44 2.94
CA ALA A 10 35.91 66.77 2.67
C ALA A 10 36.02 65.31 3.11
N VAL A 11 35.28 64.90 4.12
CA VAL A 11 35.10 63.52 4.55
C VAL A 11 34.02 62.89 3.67
N ILE A 12 34.40 62.04 2.74
CA ILE A 12 33.46 61.18 1.98
C ILE A 12 33.12 60.03 2.89
N VAL A 13 31.89 60.01 3.43
CA VAL A 13 31.32 58.89 4.13
C VAL A 13 30.75 57.96 3.06
N THR A 14 31.50 56.94 2.70
CA THR A 14 31.01 55.83 1.85
C THR A 14 30.19 54.90 2.73
N ALA A 15 28.85 55.04 2.65
CA ALA A 15 27.92 54.09 3.25
C ALA A 15 28.01 52.76 2.47
N LEU A 16 28.72 51.78 3.00
CA LEU A 16 28.62 50.38 2.58
C LEU A 16 27.24 49.87 3.03
N LEU A 17 26.30 49.85 2.10
CA LEU A 17 25.11 49.02 2.20
C LEU A 17 25.54 47.56 2.15
N ALA A 18 25.84 47.00 3.29
CA ALA A 18 25.92 45.55 3.45
C ALA A 18 24.51 45.01 3.23
N SER A 19 24.22 44.61 2.00
CA SER A 19 23.09 43.73 1.71
C SER A 19 23.40 42.40 2.40
N SER A 20 22.91 42.24 3.63
CA SER A 20 22.76 40.92 4.26
C SER A 20 21.76 40.16 3.39
N ALA A 21 22.31 39.40 2.42
CA ALA A 21 21.57 38.30 1.84
C ALA A 21 21.22 37.39 3.03
N LEU A 22 20.00 37.48 3.53
CA LEU A 22 19.44 36.40 4.32
C LEU A 22 19.53 35.18 3.45
N THR A 23 20.53 34.36 3.67
CA THR A 23 20.51 32.97 3.23
C THR A 23 19.30 32.36 3.93
N ALA A 24 18.16 32.30 3.22
CA ALA A 24 17.06 31.48 3.65
C ALA A 24 17.66 30.09 3.84
N PHE A 25 17.78 29.67 5.10
CA PHE A 25 18.12 28.27 5.36
C PHE A 25 17.01 27.45 4.70
N ALA A 26 17.41 26.56 3.78
CA ALA A 26 16.46 25.64 3.17
C ALA A 26 15.76 24.86 4.30
N ASP A 27 14.44 24.89 4.28
CA ASP A 27 13.62 24.17 5.26
C ASP A 27 13.69 22.67 4.95
N ASN A 28 14.42 21.95 5.78
CA ASN A 28 14.69 20.53 5.59
C ASN A 28 13.86 19.68 6.54
N ILE A 29 13.36 18.55 6.08
CA ILE A 29 12.74 17.50 6.90
C ILE A 29 13.48 16.18 6.72
N VAL A 30 13.76 15.49 7.83
CA VAL A 30 14.36 14.17 7.84
C VAL A 30 13.35 13.15 8.33
N ILE A 31 13.00 12.18 7.50
CA ILE A 31 11.99 11.17 7.77
C ILE A 31 12.63 9.80 7.92
N GLY A 32 12.49 9.17 9.08
CA GLY A 32 12.92 7.80 9.31
C GLY A 32 11.88 6.81 8.81
N ARG A 33 12.20 6.03 7.76
CA ARG A 33 11.31 5.01 7.19
C ARG A 33 11.76 3.60 7.52
N ALA A 34 10.80 2.72 7.79
CA ALA A 34 11.06 1.31 8.06
C ALA A 34 11.61 0.56 6.84
N ASN A 35 11.22 0.97 5.63
CA ASN A 35 11.55 0.26 4.40
C ASN A 35 11.99 1.22 3.31
N GLU A 36 12.94 0.75 2.48
CA GLU A 36 13.39 1.44 1.27
C GLU A 36 12.62 0.96 0.01
N PRO A 37 12.63 1.72 -1.10
CA PRO A 37 12.17 1.24 -2.38
C PRO A 37 13.16 0.21 -2.96
N SER A 38 12.68 -0.71 -3.79
CA SER A 38 13.55 -1.64 -4.52
C SER A 38 14.12 -1.03 -5.81
N ALA A 39 13.58 0.10 -6.25
CA ALA A 39 14.01 0.89 -7.40
C ALA A 39 13.38 2.28 -7.36
N ILE A 40 13.98 3.23 -8.07
CA ILE A 40 13.44 4.58 -8.28
C ILE A 40 12.48 4.63 -9.48
N ASP A 41 12.56 3.67 -10.40
CA ASP A 41 11.57 3.55 -11.49
C ASP A 41 10.16 3.37 -10.90
N PRO A 42 9.23 4.34 -11.13
CA PRO A 42 7.90 4.34 -10.50
C PRO A 42 7.02 3.18 -10.97
N GLN A 43 7.35 2.56 -12.09
CA GLN A 43 6.60 1.44 -12.67
C GLN A 43 7.26 0.08 -12.42
N PHE A 44 8.42 0.04 -11.71
CA PHE A 44 9.13 -1.21 -11.41
C PHE A 44 8.34 -2.11 -10.46
N SER A 45 7.66 -1.55 -9.46
CA SER A 45 6.95 -2.38 -8.47
C SER A 45 5.75 -1.66 -7.86
N ARG A 46 4.62 -2.37 -7.75
CA ARG A 46 3.41 -1.91 -7.04
C ARG A 46 3.46 -2.12 -5.53
N THR A 47 4.60 -2.46 -4.96
CA THR A 47 4.72 -2.53 -3.50
C THR A 47 4.57 -1.13 -2.88
N GLY A 48 4.00 -1.06 -1.67
CA GLY A 48 3.76 0.22 -1.00
C GLY A 48 5.00 1.10 -0.89
N ASN A 49 6.17 0.49 -0.62
CA ASN A 49 7.44 1.23 -0.49
C ASN A 49 7.88 1.91 -1.79
N ASN A 50 7.70 1.24 -2.95
CA ASN A 50 8.00 1.82 -4.24
C ASN A 50 6.99 2.92 -4.60
N GLN A 51 5.69 2.67 -4.37
CA GLN A 51 4.65 3.66 -4.65
C GLN A 51 4.83 4.94 -3.82
N MET A 52 4.99 4.83 -2.48
CA MET A 52 5.18 6.02 -1.64
C MET A 52 6.48 6.79 -1.96
N THR A 53 7.49 6.13 -2.54
CA THR A 53 8.68 6.81 -3.04
C THR A 53 8.37 7.55 -4.33
N ALA A 54 7.67 6.90 -5.26
CA ALA A 54 7.26 7.48 -6.53
C ALA A 54 6.30 8.66 -6.36
N ASP A 55 5.35 8.60 -5.42
CA ASP A 55 4.36 9.66 -5.13
C ASP A 55 5.00 11.04 -4.83
N ASN A 56 6.27 11.09 -4.42
CA ASN A 56 6.97 12.36 -4.22
C ASN A 56 7.40 13.01 -5.55
N MET A 57 7.75 12.19 -6.54
CA MET A 57 8.43 12.63 -7.76
C MET A 57 7.57 12.57 -9.01
N PHE A 58 6.54 11.74 -9.00
CA PHE A 58 5.71 11.46 -10.16
C PHE A 58 4.25 11.59 -9.79
N ASP A 59 3.49 12.29 -10.61
CA ASP A 59 2.04 12.30 -10.49
C ASP A 59 1.41 11.17 -11.29
N THR A 60 0.17 10.88 -10.95
CA THR A 60 -0.72 9.97 -11.64
C THR A 60 -1.88 10.73 -12.29
N MET A 61 -2.65 10.10 -13.15
CA MET A 61 -3.85 10.76 -13.71
C MET A 61 -4.88 11.10 -12.65
N LEU A 62 -5.02 10.28 -11.60
CA LEU A 62 -5.89 10.54 -10.45
C LEU A 62 -5.08 10.46 -9.17
N SER A 63 -5.15 11.46 -8.31
CA SER A 63 -4.61 11.41 -6.94
C SER A 63 -5.57 10.70 -5.99
N THR A 64 -5.07 10.27 -4.84
CA THR A 64 -5.89 9.71 -3.76
C THR A 64 -5.70 10.52 -2.49
N ASP A 65 -6.81 10.80 -1.78
CA ASP A 65 -6.75 11.42 -0.45
C ASP A 65 -6.44 10.38 0.66
N ALA A 66 -6.44 10.86 1.90
CA ALA A 66 -6.16 10.03 3.07
C ALA A 66 -7.13 8.83 3.23
N ASN A 67 -8.34 8.92 2.67
CA ASN A 67 -9.38 7.90 2.69
C ASN A 67 -9.46 7.09 1.39
N LEU A 68 -8.43 7.16 0.54
CA LEU A 68 -8.37 6.52 -0.78
C LEU A 68 -9.42 7.01 -1.78
N GLN A 69 -10.12 8.13 -1.50
CA GLN A 69 -11.02 8.71 -2.49
C GLN A 69 -10.19 9.32 -3.63
N MET A 70 -10.67 9.11 -4.86
CA MET A 70 -9.95 9.54 -6.06
C MET A 70 -10.37 10.95 -6.47
N HIS A 71 -9.38 11.77 -6.79
CA HIS A 71 -9.54 13.16 -7.21
C HIS A 71 -8.82 13.42 -8.53
N PRO A 72 -9.27 14.38 -9.35
CA PRO A 72 -8.54 14.83 -10.53
C PRO A 72 -7.11 15.26 -10.20
N SER A 73 -6.14 14.76 -11.00
CA SER A 73 -4.72 15.13 -10.92
C SER A 73 -4.24 15.54 -12.31
N LEU A 74 -3.41 14.72 -12.99
CA LEU A 74 -3.03 14.98 -14.38
C LEU A 74 -4.20 14.76 -15.36
N ALA A 75 -5.22 13.98 -15.02
CA ALA A 75 -6.52 13.99 -15.69
C ALA A 75 -7.46 14.94 -14.93
N THR A 76 -8.12 15.83 -15.65
CA THR A 76 -9.06 16.82 -15.09
C THR A 76 -10.52 16.39 -15.26
N GLU A 77 -10.81 15.60 -16.30
CA GLU A 77 -12.14 15.11 -16.62
C GLU A 77 -12.02 13.77 -17.38
N TRP A 78 -13.02 12.89 -17.16
CA TRP A 78 -13.15 11.64 -17.92
C TRP A 78 -14.61 11.31 -18.13
N LYS A 79 -14.90 10.76 -19.30
CA LYS A 79 -16.27 10.42 -19.70
C LYS A 79 -16.30 9.08 -20.38
N ASN A 80 -17.20 8.23 -19.95
CA ASN A 80 -17.57 7.02 -20.69
C ASN A 80 -18.47 7.42 -21.87
N ILE A 81 -18.05 7.15 -23.10
CA ILE A 81 -18.75 7.50 -24.34
C ILE A 81 -19.72 6.39 -24.74
N ASP A 82 -19.27 5.16 -24.56
CA ASP A 82 -20.02 3.94 -24.74
C ASP A 82 -19.44 2.85 -23.82
N PRO A 83 -20.03 1.66 -23.67
CA PRO A 83 -19.57 0.65 -22.72
C PRO A 83 -18.08 0.26 -22.80
N LEU A 84 -17.44 0.47 -23.95
CA LEU A 84 -16.04 0.12 -24.17
C LEU A 84 -15.11 1.33 -24.31
N THR A 85 -15.64 2.55 -24.43
CA THR A 85 -14.85 3.72 -24.82
C THR A 85 -14.90 4.83 -23.79
N TRP A 86 -13.74 5.31 -23.38
CA TRP A 86 -13.55 6.45 -22.49
C TRP A 86 -12.78 7.57 -23.17
N GLU A 87 -13.19 8.81 -22.96
CA GLU A 87 -12.39 10.00 -23.26
C GLU A 87 -11.90 10.61 -21.96
N ILE A 88 -10.60 10.99 -21.95
CA ILE A 88 -9.92 11.53 -20.78
C ILE A 88 -9.26 12.84 -21.17
N THR A 89 -9.62 13.92 -20.50
CA THR A 89 -9.03 15.24 -20.66
C THR A 89 -7.88 15.40 -19.67
N LEU A 90 -6.73 15.86 -20.17
CA LEU A 90 -5.50 16.02 -19.40
C LEU A 90 -5.31 17.49 -18.99
N ARG A 91 -4.60 17.70 -17.88
CA ARG A 91 -4.28 19.02 -17.36
C ARG A 91 -3.30 19.74 -18.28
N GLU A 92 -3.60 20.99 -18.57
CA GLU A 92 -2.73 21.90 -19.32
C GLU A 92 -1.74 22.64 -18.39
N GLY A 93 -0.63 23.11 -18.95
CA GLY A 93 0.35 23.95 -18.24
C GLY A 93 1.26 23.21 -17.27
N VAL A 94 1.19 21.88 -17.21
CA VAL A 94 2.09 21.05 -16.37
C VAL A 94 3.43 20.87 -17.07
N THR A 95 4.52 20.95 -16.30
CA THR A 95 5.88 20.69 -16.77
C THR A 95 6.53 19.56 -15.97
N PHE A 96 7.35 18.77 -16.62
CA PHE A 96 8.25 17.82 -15.95
C PHE A 96 9.39 18.54 -15.24
N HIS A 97 10.10 17.85 -14.35
CA HIS A 97 11.23 18.37 -13.58
C HIS A 97 12.36 18.97 -14.44
N ASN A 98 12.46 18.61 -15.69
CA ASN A 98 13.41 19.16 -16.65
C ASN A 98 12.85 20.33 -17.48
N GLY A 99 11.65 20.80 -17.17
CA GLY A 99 10.97 21.92 -17.84
C GLY A 99 10.25 21.56 -19.13
N THR A 100 10.27 20.31 -19.59
CA THR A 100 9.50 19.89 -20.77
C THR A 100 8.01 19.82 -20.47
N PRO A 101 7.11 20.16 -21.43
CA PRO A 101 5.68 20.10 -21.20
C PRO A 101 5.17 18.66 -21.08
N PHE A 102 4.18 18.45 -20.21
CA PHE A 102 3.42 17.21 -20.13
C PHE A 102 2.34 17.18 -21.23
N THR A 103 2.21 16.04 -21.91
CA THR A 103 1.24 15.83 -22.98
C THR A 103 0.62 14.43 -22.97
N ALA A 104 -0.37 14.23 -23.84
CA ALA A 104 -1.00 12.93 -24.09
C ALA A 104 0.00 11.84 -24.49
N GLU A 105 1.12 12.20 -25.14
CA GLU A 105 2.14 11.22 -25.52
C GLU A 105 2.84 10.58 -24.30
N ASP A 106 3.03 11.35 -23.23
CA ASP A 106 3.62 10.85 -22.00
C ASP A 106 2.67 9.87 -21.29
N VAL A 107 1.37 10.16 -21.30
CA VAL A 107 0.34 9.25 -20.76
C VAL A 107 0.30 7.94 -21.55
N ILE A 108 0.23 8.03 -22.89
CA ILE A 108 0.21 6.86 -23.78
C ILE A 108 1.48 6.02 -23.60
N PHE A 109 2.63 6.67 -23.55
CA PHE A 109 3.91 6.01 -23.30
C PHE A 109 3.92 5.31 -21.95
N SER A 110 3.51 6.01 -20.88
CA SER A 110 3.50 5.50 -19.52
C SER A 110 2.60 4.27 -19.36
N LEU A 111 1.39 4.31 -19.92
CA LEU A 111 0.47 3.18 -19.87
C LEU A 111 0.99 1.98 -20.67
N ASN A 112 1.56 2.21 -21.86
CA ASN A 112 2.09 1.16 -22.74
C ASN A 112 3.44 0.59 -22.26
N ARG A 113 4.09 1.21 -21.26
CA ARG A 113 5.35 0.74 -20.70
C ARG A 113 5.13 -0.25 -19.54
N THR A 114 3.99 -0.19 -18.86
CA THR A 114 3.74 -0.92 -17.60
C THR A 114 3.95 -2.45 -17.71
N ASP A 115 3.67 -3.05 -18.86
CA ASP A 115 3.82 -4.49 -19.11
C ASP A 115 5.21 -4.89 -19.64
N LYS A 116 6.07 -3.89 -19.90
CA LYS A 116 7.40 -4.07 -20.51
C LYS A 116 8.55 -3.86 -19.51
N VAL A 117 8.26 -3.52 -18.25
CA VAL A 117 9.30 -3.32 -17.23
C VAL A 117 9.88 -4.67 -16.84
N PRO A 118 11.16 -4.93 -17.14
CA PRO A 118 11.76 -6.25 -16.94
C PRO A 118 11.99 -6.53 -15.45
N ASN A 119 11.90 -7.82 -15.08
CA ASN A 119 12.21 -8.33 -13.74
C ASN A 119 11.41 -7.69 -12.59
N SER A 120 10.25 -7.11 -12.89
CA SER A 120 9.37 -6.53 -11.88
C SER A 120 8.87 -7.60 -10.90
N PRO A 121 9.06 -7.43 -9.58
CA PRO A 121 8.54 -8.38 -8.58
C PRO A 121 7.03 -8.23 -8.34
N ALA A 122 6.45 -7.08 -8.73
CA ALA A 122 5.02 -6.77 -8.62
C ALA A 122 4.60 -5.80 -9.75
N PRO A 123 4.43 -6.32 -10.98
CA PRO A 123 4.20 -5.49 -12.17
C PRO A 123 2.82 -4.82 -12.16
N PHE A 124 2.69 -3.77 -12.97
CA PHE A 124 1.43 -3.07 -13.22
C PHE A 124 0.57 -3.72 -14.32
N THR A 125 0.94 -4.88 -14.83
CA THR A 125 0.30 -5.54 -15.99
C THR A 125 -1.20 -5.71 -15.84
N ASP A 126 -1.67 -6.10 -14.65
CA ASP A 126 -3.10 -6.28 -14.38
C ASP A 126 -3.88 -4.96 -14.36
N VAL A 127 -3.22 -3.83 -14.07
CA VAL A 127 -3.83 -2.49 -14.03
C VAL A 127 -4.24 -2.03 -15.43
N VAL A 128 -3.47 -2.40 -16.46
CA VAL A 128 -3.75 -2.06 -17.85
C VAL A 128 -4.33 -3.22 -18.66
N SER A 129 -4.58 -4.37 -18.03
CA SER A 129 -4.99 -5.60 -18.72
C SER A 129 -6.32 -5.49 -19.46
N SER A 130 -7.22 -4.63 -19.00
CA SER A 130 -8.51 -4.36 -19.66
C SER A 130 -8.40 -3.44 -20.88
N VAL A 131 -7.27 -2.72 -21.04
CA VAL A 131 -7.06 -1.79 -22.14
C VAL A 131 -6.82 -2.55 -23.44
N ALA A 132 -7.57 -2.22 -24.49
CA ALA A 132 -7.38 -2.75 -25.83
C ALA A 132 -6.57 -1.77 -26.70
N LYS A 133 -6.85 -0.46 -26.58
CA LYS A 133 -6.24 0.58 -27.41
C LYS A 133 -6.22 1.92 -26.67
N ILE A 134 -5.18 2.71 -26.90
CA ILE A 134 -5.09 4.11 -26.44
C ILE A 134 -4.76 4.96 -27.67
N GLU A 135 -5.52 6.02 -27.88
CA GLU A 135 -5.37 6.93 -29.03
C GLU A 135 -5.23 8.38 -28.53
N LYS A 136 -4.30 9.09 -29.13
CA LYS A 136 -4.18 10.54 -28.98
C LYS A 136 -5.27 11.22 -29.79
N ILE A 137 -6.10 12.06 -29.17
CA ILE A 137 -7.04 12.94 -29.87
C ILE A 137 -6.32 14.28 -30.16
N ASP A 138 -5.72 14.86 -29.12
CA ASP A 138 -4.86 16.05 -29.21
C ASP A 138 -3.80 16.01 -28.07
N ASP A 139 -3.06 17.09 -27.85
CA ASP A 139 -1.99 17.11 -26.85
C ASP A 139 -2.49 16.98 -25.40
N HIS A 140 -3.77 17.25 -25.14
CA HIS A 140 -4.37 17.19 -23.81
C HIS A 140 -5.63 16.31 -23.76
N LYS A 141 -5.79 15.42 -24.74
CA LYS A 141 -6.92 14.50 -24.75
C LYS A 141 -6.57 13.14 -25.33
N ILE A 142 -6.97 12.09 -24.64
CA ILE A 142 -6.82 10.70 -25.09
C ILE A 142 -8.15 9.98 -25.13
N ARG A 143 -8.22 8.93 -25.95
CA ARG A 143 -9.31 7.96 -25.98
C ARG A 143 -8.76 6.60 -25.60
N VAL A 144 -9.43 5.93 -24.66
CA VAL A 144 -9.09 4.56 -24.22
C VAL A 144 -10.24 3.64 -24.56
N THR A 145 -9.95 2.58 -25.32
CA THR A 145 -10.89 1.50 -25.64
C THR A 145 -10.54 0.28 -24.80
N THR A 146 -11.53 -0.33 -24.16
CA THR A 146 -11.39 -1.52 -23.32
C THR A 146 -11.80 -2.78 -24.07
N LYS A 147 -11.29 -3.94 -23.64
CA LYS A 147 -11.63 -5.27 -24.21
C LYS A 147 -13.04 -5.73 -23.86
N ALA A 148 -13.58 -5.25 -22.75
CA ALA A 148 -14.92 -5.51 -22.22
C ALA A 148 -15.39 -4.28 -21.44
N PRO A 149 -16.68 -4.11 -21.12
CA PRO A 149 -17.16 -3.03 -20.26
C PRO A 149 -16.37 -2.97 -18.96
N ASN A 150 -15.86 -1.77 -18.64
CA ASN A 150 -15.01 -1.58 -17.45
C ASN A 150 -15.33 -0.24 -16.77
N PRO A 151 -16.32 -0.20 -15.87
CA PRO A 151 -16.65 0.99 -15.08
C PRO A 151 -15.50 1.46 -14.17
N ALA A 152 -14.61 0.56 -13.78
CA ALA A 152 -13.47 0.84 -12.90
C ALA A 152 -12.20 1.28 -13.67
N LEU A 153 -12.30 1.56 -14.97
CA LEU A 153 -11.12 1.88 -15.78
C LEU A 153 -10.26 2.96 -15.13
N MET A 154 -10.87 4.07 -14.72
CA MET A 154 -10.13 5.19 -14.12
C MET A 154 -9.55 4.84 -12.75
N GLU A 155 -10.22 4.00 -11.96
CA GLU A 155 -9.68 3.47 -10.69
C GLU A 155 -8.44 2.57 -10.91
N GLN A 156 -8.30 2.00 -12.10
CA GLN A 156 -7.19 1.14 -12.50
C GLN A 156 -6.05 1.98 -13.11
N ILE A 157 -6.25 2.51 -14.33
CA ILE A 157 -5.19 3.21 -15.08
C ILE A 157 -4.83 4.57 -14.46
N GLY A 158 -5.78 5.19 -13.76
CA GLY A 158 -5.58 6.49 -13.11
C GLY A 158 -4.47 6.51 -12.05
N ARG A 159 -4.04 5.34 -11.57
CA ARG A 159 -2.97 5.17 -10.58
C ARG A 159 -1.61 4.81 -11.18
N VAL A 160 -1.49 4.76 -12.48
CA VAL A 160 -0.21 4.55 -13.15
C VAL A 160 0.56 5.86 -13.13
N PHE A 161 1.78 5.84 -12.60
CA PHE A 161 2.66 7.00 -12.58
C PHE A 161 3.03 7.41 -13.99
N ILE A 162 2.91 8.70 -14.27
CA ILE A 162 3.25 9.27 -15.57
C ILE A 162 4.72 9.70 -15.56
N ILE A 163 5.43 9.26 -16.57
CA ILE A 163 6.86 9.52 -16.76
C ILE A 163 7.09 10.24 -18.11
N SER A 164 8.09 11.09 -18.15
CA SER A 164 8.46 11.78 -19.39
C SER A 164 8.90 10.77 -20.44
N LYS A 165 8.19 10.69 -21.56
CA LYS A 165 8.56 9.85 -22.71
C LYS A 165 9.99 10.18 -23.17
N ALA A 166 10.30 11.47 -23.32
CA ALA A 166 11.60 11.92 -23.77
C ALA A 166 12.77 11.47 -22.87
N ALA A 167 12.53 11.40 -21.54
CA ALA A 167 13.55 10.97 -20.60
C ALA A 167 13.65 9.44 -20.45
N ALA A 168 12.55 8.71 -20.71
CA ALA A 168 12.43 7.30 -20.32
C ALA A 168 12.29 6.31 -21.47
N GLU A 169 12.13 6.74 -22.72
CA GLU A 169 11.86 5.85 -23.87
C GLU A 169 12.93 4.76 -24.06
N ASN A 170 14.20 5.08 -23.79
CA ASN A 170 15.31 4.13 -23.87
C ASN A 170 16.03 3.95 -22.52
N ALA A 171 15.40 4.37 -21.43
CA ALA A 171 16.02 4.33 -20.12
C ALA A 171 16.06 2.92 -19.53
N THR A 172 17.19 2.60 -18.93
CA THR A 172 17.40 1.40 -18.14
C THR A 172 16.95 1.62 -16.69
N LEU A 173 16.87 0.54 -15.90
CA LEU A 173 16.62 0.65 -14.46
C LEU A 173 17.69 1.49 -13.75
N GLU A 174 18.94 1.41 -14.18
CA GLU A 174 20.06 2.20 -13.64
C GLU A 174 19.91 3.69 -13.95
N ASP A 175 19.40 4.04 -15.14
CA ASP A 175 19.12 5.46 -15.47
C ASP A 175 18.03 6.06 -14.55
N PHE A 176 17.05 5.27 -14.09
CA PHE A 176 16.12 5.70 -13.06
C PHE A 176 16.80 5.79 -11.69
N ASN A 177 17.53 4.76 -11.28
CA ASN A 177 18.17 4.68 -9.96
C ASN A 177 19.23 5.78 -9.75
N SER A 178 19.91 6.20 -10.80
CA SER A 178 20.84 7.33 -10.79
C SER A 178 20.19 8.72 -10.89
N GLY A 179 18.87 8.77 -11.10
CA GLY A 179 18.12 10.02 -11.26
C GLY A 179 18.04 10.55 -12.69
N LYS A 180 18.84 10.02 -13.62
CA LYS A 180 18.88 10.49 -15.02
C LYS A 180 17.51 10.40 -15.71
N ALA A 181 16.77 9.32 -15.47
CA ALA A 181 15.42 9.10 -16.01
C ALA A 181 14.31 9.33 -14.97
N ALA A 182 14.63 9.67 -13.71
CA ALA A 182 13.66 9.96 -12.67
C ALA A 182 13.04 11.37 -12.84
N ILE A 183 12.48 11.63 -14.02
CA ILE A 183 11.91 12.90 -14.45
C ILE A 183 10.39 12.78 -14.43
N GLY A 184 9.77 13.27 -13.36
CA GLY A 184 8.32 13.30 -13.16
C GLY A 184 7.77 14.72 -13.14
N THR A 185 6.50 14.85 -12.77
CA THR A 185 5.77 16.11 -12.61
C THR A 185 5.47 16.43 -11.14
N GLY A 186 5.89 15.55 -10.20
CA GLY A 186 5.56 15.61 -8.78
C GLY A 186 6.21 16.77 -8.03
N ALA A 187 5.82 16.93 -6.77
CA ALA A 187 6.21 18.06 -5.92
C ALA A 187 7.71 18.10 -5.60
N TYR A 188 8.40 16.98 -5.67
CA TYR A 188 9.82 16.87 -5.39
C TYR A 188 10.58 16.27 -6.57
N GLN A 189 11.84 16.71 -6.75
CA GLN A 189 12.80 16.19 -7.73
C GLN A 189 13.81 15.27 -7.04
N PHE A 190 14.29 14.26 -7.76
CA PHE A 190 15.38 13.40 -7.33
C PHE A 190 16.68 14.20 -7.12
N VAL A 191 17.37 13.90 -6.03
CA VAL A 191 18.74 14.41 -5.76
C VAL A 191 19.73 13.26 -5.66
N GLU A 192 19.50 12.31 -4.77
CA GLU A 192 20.42 11.18 -4.53
C GLU A 192 19.67 10.01 -3.89
N TRP A 193 19.98 8.81 -4.31
CA TRP A 193 19.59 7.58 -3.60
C TRP A 193 20.81 6.75 -3.25
N LYS A 194 20.99 6.48 -1.97
CA LYS A 194 21.98 5.55 -1.42
C LYS A 194 21.24 4.34 -0.87
N PRO A 195 21.26 3.19 -1.56
CA PRO A 195 20.60 1.98 -1.10
C PRO A 195 20.97 1.62 0.35
N ALA A 196 19.99 1.16 1.11
CA ALA A 196 20.06 0.85 2.54
C ALA A 196 20.40 2.04 3.47
N GLU A 197 20.61 3.25 2.95
CA GLU A 197 20.97 4.42 3.74
C GLU A 197 19.90 5.52 3.64
N SER A 198 19.77 6.15 2.46
CA SER A 198 18.91 7.33 2.32
C SER A 198 18.45 7.62 0.89
N LEU A 199 17.35 8.36 0.78
CA LEU A 199 16.89 9.02 -0.43
C LEU A 199 16.72 10.52 -0.15
N LYS A 200 17.34 11.38 -0.98
CA LYS A 200 17.23 12.83 -0.89
C LYS A 200 16.46 13.38 -2.08
N LEU A 201 15.53 14.27 -1.77
CA LEU A 201 14.68 14.94 -2.73
C LEU A 201 14.71 16.45 -2.46
N LYS A 202 14.47 17.27 -3.48
CA LYS A 202 14.27 18.71 -3.33
C LYS A 202 12.94 19.16 -3.95
N ALA A 203 12.31 20.18 -3.38
CA ALA A 203 11.08 20.74 -3.90
C ALA A 203 11.26 21.21 -5.35
N TYR A 204 10.22 20.97 -6.17
CA TYR A 204 10.17 21.45 -7.55
C TYR A 204 9.46 22.80 -7.60
N GLU A 205 10.19 23.87 -7.91
CA GLU A 205 9.63 25.22 -7.98
C GLU A 205 8.50 25.36 -9.01
N GLY A 206 8.59 24.58 -10.10
CA GLY A 206 7.59 24.54 -11.18
C GLY A 206 6.40 23.62 -10.90
N TYR A 207 6.24 23.13 -9.68
CA TYR A 207 5.14 22.23 -9.35
C TYR A 207 3.78 22.89 -9.56
N TRP A 208 2.91 22.23 -10.28
CA TRP A 208 1.59 22.71 -10.69
C TRP A 208 0.54 22.69 -9.57
N GLY A 209 0.77 21.86 -8.52
CA GLY A 209 -0.12 21.70 -7.37
C GLY A 209 0.27 22.57 -6.18
N GLU A 210 -0.19 22.18 -4.99
CA GLU A 210 0.16 22.86 -3.75
C GLU A 210 1.63 22.61 -3.40
N LYS A 211 2.38 23.69 -3.22
CA LYS A 211 3.81 23.62 -2.88
C LYS A 211 4.01 22.96 -1.52
N PRO A 212 5.01 22.07 -1.39
CA PRO A 212 5.36 21.50 -0.09
C PRO A 212 5.94 22.55 0.86
N ASP A 213 5.80 22.32 2.17
CA ASP A 213 6.31 23.24 3.21
C ASP A 213 7.83 23.14 3.40
N TYR A 214 8.45 22.07 2.93
CA TYR A 214 9.88 21.81 3.09
C TYR A 214 10.59 21.80 1.74
N ASP A 215 11.71 22.54 1.66
CA ASP A 215 12.52 22.65 0.45
C ASP A 215 13.24 21.34 0.10
N THR A 216 13.59 20.55 1.13
CA THR A 216 14.21 19.24 0.95
C THR A 216 13.61 18.21 1.88
N VAL A 217 13.54 16.96 1.38
CA VAL A 217 13.17 15.78 2.16
C VAL A 217 14.30 14.77 2.09
N GLU A 218 14.78 14.31 3.25
CA GLU A 218 15.69 13.19 3.37
C GLU A 218 14.96 12.02 4.04
N TYR A 219 14.77 10.93 3.31
CA TYR A 219 14.31 9.66 3.87
C TYR A 219 15.52 8.87 4.34
N ARG A 220 15.57 8.48 5.62
CA ARG A 220 16.57 7.56 6.18
C ARG A 220 15.94 6.20 6.42
N PHE A 221 16.57 5.15 5.89
CA PHE A 221 16.04 3.79 5.99
C PHE A 221 16.54 3.13 7.28
N ILE A 222 15.64 3.00 8.26
CA ILE A 222 15.94 2.46 9.59
C ILE A 222 14.97 1.30 9.86
N ALA A 223 15.35 0.09 9.46
CA ALA A 223 14.48 -1.08 9.51
C ALA A 223 14.14 -1.54 10.94
N ASN A 224 15.05 -1.36 11.89
CA ASN A 224 14.80 -1.74 13.29
C ASN A 224 13.92 -0.70 13.99
N ASP A 225 12.79 -1.12 14.55
CA ASP A 225 11.80 -0.25 15.18
C ASP A 225 12.38 0.55 16.36
N ALA A 226 13.12 -0.10 17.26
CA ALA A 226 13.72 0.56 18.41
C ALA A 226 14.78 1.60 18.01
N ALA A 227 15.58 1.30 16.97
CA ALA A 227 16.56 2.25 16.42
C ALA A 227 15.86 3.44 15.76
N ARG A 228 14.74 3.20 15.06
CA ARG A 228 13.95 4.25 14.40
C ARG A 228 13.32 5.18 15.45
N THR A 229 12.73 4.64 16.51
CA THR A 229 12.22 5.42 17.65
C THR A 229 13.36 6.18 18.36
N ALA A 230 14.52 5.57 18.57
CA ALA A 230 15.67 6.25 19.16
C ALA A 230 16.19 7.42 18.28
N ALA A 231 16.15 7.27 16.94
CA ALA A 231 16.52 8.35 16.02
C ALA A 231 15.56 9.56 16.12
N LEU A 232 14.25 9.33 16.30
CA LEU A 232 13.28 10.40 16.56
C LEU A 232 13.56 11.08 17.91
N LEU A 233 13.77 10.31 18.96
CA LEU A 233 14.00 10.83 20.31
C LEU A 233 15.31 11.66 20.40
N SER A 234 16.35 11.27 19.67
CA SER A 234 17.62 12.01 19.61
C SER A 234 17.58 13.23 18.70
N GLY A 235 16.54 13.39 17.88
CA GLY A 235 16.45 14.44 16.85
C GLY A 235 17.30 14.17 15.62
N SER A 236 17.74 12.92 15.40
CA SER A 236 18.41 12.53 14.15
C SER A 236 17.45 12.45 12.97
N VAL A 237 16.16 12.22 13.25
CA VAL A 237 15.04 12.33 12.31
C VAL A 237 13.91 13.13 12.96
N ASP A 238 13.05 13.72 12.15
CA ASP A 238 11.98 14.62 12.57
C ASP A 238 10.61 13.94 12.60
N LEU A 239 10.39 12.94 11.75
CA LEU A 239 9.19 12.13 11.65
C LEU A 239 9.60 10.68 11.41
N ILE A 240 8.83 9.72 11.95
CA ILE A 240 9.00 8.28 11.67
C ILE A 240 7.68 7.64 11.28
N ASP A 241 7.74 6.65 10.40
CA ASP A 241 6.65 5.74 10.10
C ASP A 241 6.70 4.46 10.95
N ALA A 242 5.66 3.65 10.87
CA ALA A 242 5.59 2.30 11.44
C ALA A 242 6.05 2.23 12.91
N VAL A 243 5.55 3.13 13.74
CA VAL A 243 5.83 3.13 15.19
C VAL A 243 5.33 1.83 15.82
N SER A 244 6.20 1.15 16.58
CA SER A 244 5.81 -0.11 17.23
C SER A 244 4.77 0.13 18.34
N PRO A 245 3.81 -0.81 18.55
CA PRO A 245 2.83 -0.69 19.63
C PRO A 245 3.45 -0.49 21.02
N SER A 246 4.65 -1.02 21.26
CA SER A 246 5.38 -0.85 22.53
C SER A 246 5.90 0.57 22.74
N ASP A 247 6.17 1.32 21.67
CA ASP A 247 6.73 2.67 21.75
C ASP A 247 5.66 3.77 21.79
N ILE A 248 4.42 3.47 21.39
CA ILE A 248 3.32 4.46 21.33
C ILE A 248 3.10 5.12 22.67
N VAL A 249 2.88 4.33 23.73
CA VAL A 249 2.61 4.85 25.09
C VAL A 249 3.75 5.74 25.58
N ARG A 250 4.98 5.36 25.26
CA ARG A 250 6.17 6.15 25.61
C ARG A 250 6.19 7.50 24.89
N LEU A 251 5.90 7.52 23.60
CA LEU A 251 5.91 8.75 22.80
C LEU A 251 4.74 9.68 23.16
N GLU A 252 3.52 9.14 23.37
CA GLU A 252 2.36 9.92 23.82
C GLU A 252 2.55 10.54 25.20
N GLY A 253 3.28 9.87 26.09
CA GLY A 253 3.59 10.36 27.44
C GLY A 253 4.74 11.38 27.50
N GLN A 254 5.45 11.60 26.42
CA GLN A 254 6.66 12.43 26.38
C GLN A 254 6.40 13.77 25.69
N LYS A 255 6.70 14.89 26.39
CA LYS A 255 6.64 16.24 25.80
C LYS A 255 7.62 16.36 24.61
N GLY A 256 7.22 17.08 23.58
CA GLY A 256 8.04 17.33 22.41
C GLY A 256 7.80 16.38 21.26
N PHE A 257 6.81 15.48 21.38
CA PHE A 257 6.42 14.54 20.34
C PHE A 257 4.92 14.50 20.12
N LYS A 258 4.53 14.17 18.88
CA LYS A 258 3.14 13.90 18.48
C LYS A 258 3.06 12.50 17.89
N VAL A 259 1.94 11.80 18.12
CA VAL A 259 1.63 10.50 17.52
C VAL A 259 0.39 10.64 16.65
N PHE A 260 0.42 10.08 15.45
CA PHE A 260 -0.64 10.16 14.44
C PHE A 260 -1.16 8.75 14.14
N PRO A 261 -2.27 8.33 14.75
CA PRO A 261 -2.89 7.03 14.50
C PRO A 261 -3.81 7.05 13.28
N ILE A 262 -3.95 5.88 12.61
CA ILE A 262 -5.02 5.61 11.68
C ILE A 262 -5.40 4.13 11.72
N ASP A 263 -6.69 3.81 11.61
CA ASP A 263 -7.16 2.47 11.28
C ASP A 263 -6.93 2.26 9.79
N SER A 264 -5.89 1.51 9.43
CA SER A 264 -5.46 1.39 8.03
C SER A 264 -6.36 0.46 7.22
N GLY A 265 -6.23 0.53 5.90
CA GLY A 265 -6.87 -0.39 4.97
C GLY A 265 -6.22 -1.78 4.91
N ARG A 266 -5.23 -2.10 5.76
CA ARG A 266 -4.52 -3.37 5.74
C ARG A 266 -5.23 -4.44 6.55
N LEU A 267 -5.84 -5.38 5.83
CA LEU A 267 -6.36 -6.61 6.42
C LEU A 267 -5.21 -7.58 6.72
N VAL A 268 -5.16 -8.11 7.94
CA VAL A 268 -4.40 -9.31 8.30
C VAL A 268 -5.37 -10.49 8.35
N TYR A 269 -4.99 -11.62 7.74
CA TYR A 269 -5.85 -12.78 7.59
C TYR A 269 -5.06 -14.09 7.68
N LEU A 270 -5.74 -15.17 8.10
CA LEU A 270 -5.24 -16.52 7.98
C LEU A 270 -5.74 -17.11 6.65
N ALA A 271 -4.82 -17.60 5.83
CA ALA A 271 -5.08 -18.31 4.61
C ALA A 271 -4.94 -19.83 4.83
N LEU A 272 -5.88 -20.59 4.29
CA LEU A 272 -5.92 -22.04 4.34
C LEU A 272 -5.84 -22.55 2.90
N SER A 273 -4.80 -23.32 2.56
CA SER A 273 -4.55 -23.73 1.18
C SER A 273 -5.56 -24.78 0.71
N MET A 274 -6.29 -24.43 -0.34
CA MET A 274 -7.25 -25.30 -1.04
C MET A 274 -6.68 -25.84 -2.37
N ARG A 275 -5.38 -25.63 -2.58
CA ARG A 275 -4.67 -25.77 -3.85
C ARG A 275 -4.76 -27.16 -4.44
N ASP A 276 -4.46 -28.18 -3.63
CA ASP A 276 -4.27 -29.55 -4.06
C ASP A 276 -5.00 -30.53 -3.11
N ASP A 277 -4.98 -31.81 -3.42
CA ASP A 277 -5.58 -32.86 -2.59
C ASP A 277 -4.84 -33.07 -1.27
N THR A 278 -3.63 -32.52 -1.13
CA THR A 278 -2.88 -32.41 0.12
C THR A 278 -2.42 -30.98 0.33
N ALA A 279 -2.23 -30.56 1.59
CA ALA A 279 -1.69 -29.25 1.91
C ALA A 279 -0.40 -29.40 2.75
N PRO A 280 0.70 -28.68 2.43
CA PRO A 280 1.95 -28.80 3.16
C PRO A 280 1.81 -28.49 4.65
N GLY A 281 2.24 -29.42 5.52
CA GLY A 281 2.14 -29.27 6.97
C GLY A 281 0.72 -29.48 7.51
N VAL A 282 -0.15 -30.15 6.77
CA VAL A 282 -1.49 -30.57 7.19
C VAL A 282 -1.51 -32.10 7.19
N ASP A 283 -1.51 -32.67 8.39
CA ASP A 283 -1.21 -34.07 8.61
C ASP A 283 -2.31 -34.73 9.46
N ASP A 284 -2.42 -36.03 9.43
CA ASP A 284 -3.17 -36.78 10.44
C ASP A 284 -2.47 -36.72 11.81
N LEU A 285 -3.07 -37.28 12.82
CA LEU A 285 -2.49 -37.29 14.19
C LEU A 285 -1.21 -38.10 14.30
N SER A 286 -0.93 -38.98 13.31
CA SER A 286 0.31 -39.76 13.22
C SER A 286 1.45 -39.03 12.50
N GLY A 287 1.14 -37.87 11.85
CA GLY A 287 2.10 -37.05 11.10
C GLY A 287 2.19 -37.42 9.61
N LYS A 288 1.22 -38.16 9.04
CA LYS A 288 1.12 -38.38 7.61
C LYS A 288 0.27 -37.32 6.94
N PRO A 289 0.65 -36.82 5.74
CA PRO A 289 -0.16 -35.88 4.99
C PRO A 289 -1.61 -36.33 4.83
N LEU A 290 -2.56 -35.47 5.17
CA LEU A 290 -3.97 -35.73 4.98
C LEU A 290 -4.36 -35.66 3.51
N ASN A 291 -5.08 -36.68 3.05
CA ASN A 291 -5.70 -36.75 1.75
C ASN A 291 -7.10 -37.38 1.89
N PRO A 292 -8.19 -36.67 1.55
CA PRO A 292 -8.22 -35.34 0.94
C PRO A 292 -7.82 -34.19 1.90
N ASN A 293 -7.37 -33.08 1.32
CA ASN A 293 -7.05 -31.85 2.03
C ASN A 293 -8.27 -31.30 2.78
N PRO A 294 -8.25 -31.24 4.13
CA PRO A 294 -9.40 -30.83 4.93
C PRO A 294 -9.83 -29.38 4.67
N PHE A 295 -8.92 -28.51 4.22
CA PHE A 295 -9.26 -27.11 3.94
C PHE A 295 -10.09 -26.89 2.68
N ARG A 296 -10.32 -27.93 1.87
CA ARG A 296 -11.29 -27.88 0.75
C ARG A 296 -12.74 -27.95 1.24
N ASP A 297 -12.99 -28.44 2.46
CA ASP A 297 -14.30 -28.41 3.09
C ASP A 297 -14.54 -27.07 3.79
N ALA A 298 -15.57 -26.32 3.37
CA ALA A 298 -15.94 -25.03 3.97
C ALA A 298 -16.25 -25.13 5.46
N ARG A 299 -16.79 -26.26 5.94
CA ARG A 299 -17.07 -26.50 7.35
C ARG A 299 -15.80 -26.49 8.19
N VAL A 300 -14.71 -27.07 7.67
CA VAL A 300 -13.39 -27.05 8.33
C VAL A 300 -12.84 -25.63 8.39
N ARG A 301 -12.93 -24.86 7.30
CA ARG A 301 -12.49 -23.47 7.28
C ARG A 301 -13.30 -22.60 8.26
N GLN A 302 -14.62 -22.83 8.33
CA GLN A 302 -15.51 -22.17 9.28
C GLN A 302 -15.14 -22.55 10.72
N ALA A 303 -14.90 -23.82 11.02
CA ALA A 303 -14.46 -24.25 12.35
C ALA A 303 -13.15 -23.56 12.74
N VAL A 304 -12.16 -23.48 11.86
CA VAL A 304 -10.92 -22.73 12.10
C VAL A 304 -11.20 -21.25 12.40
N SER A 305 -12.11 -20.60 11.66
CA SER A 305 -12.50 -19.21 11.92
C SER A 305 -13.16 -19.02 13.32
N MET A 306 -13.99 -19.99 13.76
CA MET A 306 -14.65 -19.97 15.07
C MET A 306 -13.68 -20.15 16.24
N MET A 307 -12.50 -20.73 16.03
CA MET A 307 -11.46 -20.85 17.08
C MET A 307 -10.76 -19.53 17.39
N VAL A 308 -10.87 -18.52 16.51
CA VAL A 308 -10.08 -17.29 16.59
C VAL A 308 -10.78 -16.24 17.42
N ASP A 309 -10.22 -15.91 18.56
CA ASP A 309 -10.62 -14.76 19.38
C ASP A 309 -9.93 -13.48 18.88
N ARG A 310 -10.57 -12.82 17.94
CA ARG A 310 -10.06 -11.61 17.27
C ARG A 310 -9.93 -10.44 18.24
N LYS A 311 -10.88 -10.33 19.19
CA LYS A 311 -10.85 -9.27 20.19
C LYS A 311 -9.70 -9.44 21.16
N LEU A 312 -9.49 -10.64 21.69
CA LEU A 312 -8.35 -10.95 22.57
C LEU A 312 -7.02 -10.73 21.85
N MET A 313 -6.92 -11.09 20.56
CA MET A 313 -5.74 -10.84 19.74
C MET A 313 -5.43 -9.33 19.66
N VAL A 314 -6.42 -8.51 19.33
CA VAL A 314 -6.25 -7.05 19.27
C VAL A 314 -5.93 -6.46 20.63
N ASP A 315 -6.69 -6.81 21.67
CA ASP A 315 -6.54 -6.18 22.99
C ASP A 315 -5.24 -6.57 23.70
N ARG A 316 -4.79 -7.83 23.55
CA ARG A 316 -3.69 -8.39 24.36
C ARG A 316 -2.37 -8.55 23.62
N ILE A 317 -2.43 -8.82 22.32
CA ILE A 317 -1.21 -9.00 21.53
C ILE A 317 -0.81 -7.68 20.87
N LEU A 318 -1.80 -6.95 20.34
CA LEU A 318 -1.58 -5.69 19.64
C LEU A 318 -1.76 -4.44 20.51
N ASN A 319 -2.03 -4.59 21.83
CA ASN A 319 -2.27 -3.46 22.73
C ASN A 319 -3.30 -2.45 22.18
N GLY A 320 -4.38 -2.96 21.56
CA GLY A 320 -5.42 -2.14 20.92
C GLY A 320 -5.07 -1.61 19.54
N SER A 321 -3.92 -1.98 18.97
CA SER A 321 -3.47 -1.48 17.64
C SER A 321 -4.07 -2.27 16.49
N GLY A 322 -5.40 -2.39 16.45
CA GLY A 322 -6.14 -3.04 15.38
C GLY A 322 -7.65 -2.96 15.55
N VAL A 323 -8.38 -3.28 14.50
CA VAL A 323 -9.84 -3.38 14.48
C VAL A 323 -10.23 -4.79 14.03
N PRO A 324 -10.87 -5.63 14.90
CA PRO A 324 -11.30 -6.97 14.50
C PRO A 324 -12.11 -6.95 13.21
N SER A 325 -11.91 -7.93 12.31
CA SER A 325 -12.59 -7.96 11.02
C SER A 325 -13.21 -9.31 10.67
N ALA A 326 -14.28 -9.25 9.86
CA ALA A 326 -14.95 -10.39 9.24
C ALA A 326 -14.97 -10.31 7.70
N GLN A 327 -14.29 -9.31 7.09
CA GLN A 327 -14.36 -9.09 5.65
C GLN A 327 -13.09 -8.39 5.11
N VAL A 328 -13.06 -8.12 3.79
CA VAL A 328 -11.82 -7.76 3.07
C VAL A 328 -11.49 -6.27 3.05
N VAL A 329 -12.43 -5.39 3.41
CA VAL A 329 -12.20 -3.93 3.47
C VAL A 329 -12.77 -3.35 4.77
N PRO A 330 -12.22 -2.23 5.29
CA PRO A 330 -12.79 -1.54 6.45
C PRO A 330 -14.07 -0.77 6.08
N SER A 331 -14.84 -0.37 7.11
CA SER A 331 -16.17 0.26 6.96
C SER A 331 -16.17 1.59 6.20
N VAL A 332 -15.03 2.26 6.10
CA VAL A 332 -14.89 3.54 5.37
C VAL A 332 -14.79 3.36 3.85
N LEU A 333 -14.65 2.13 3.36
CA LEU A 333 -14.53 1.85 1.94
C LEU A 333 -15.80 1.25 1.35
N GLY A 334 -16.09 1.58 0.09
CA GLY A 334 -17.23 1.05 -0.65
C GLY A 334 -17.21 -0.48 -0.76
N GLY A 335 -18.39 -1.09 -0.80
CA GLY A 335 -18.52 -2.56 -0.83
C GLY A 335 -18.33 -3.24 0.54
N TYR A 336 -18.20 -2.46 1.64
CA TYR A 336 -18.29 -3.00 2.99
C TYR A 336 -19.70 -3.48 3.28
N ALA A 337 -19.86 -4.71 3.76
CA ALA A 337 -21.13 -5.31 4.11
C ALA A 337 -21.38 -5.17 5.64
N GLU A 338 -22.30 -4.30 6.03
CA GLU A 338 -22.54 -3.96 7.45
C GLU A 338 -23.03 -5.14 8.30
N ASP A 339 -23.65 -6.12 7.68
CA ASP A 339 -24.14 -7.35 8.32
C ASP A 339 -23.04 -8.38 8.60
N LEU A 340 -21.84 -8.23 7.99
CA LEU A 340 -20.69 -9.10 8.24
C LEU A 340 -19.82 -8.54 9.35
N GLN A 341 -20.14 -8.92 10.60
CA GLN A 341 -19.38 -8.50 11.78
C GLN A 341 -18.58 -9.66 12.38
N PRO A 342 -17.39 -9.39 12.97
CA PRO A 342 -16.59 -10.41 13.61
C PRO A 342 -17.34 -10.99 14.81
N GLN A 343 -17.52 -12.32 14.80
CA GLN A 343 -18.17 -13.03 15.88
C GLN A 343 -17.17 -13.38 16.99
N PRO A 344 -17.62 -13.47 18.25
CA PRO A 344 -16.81 -14.04 19.34
C PRO A 344 -16.34 -15.46 19.00
N ALA A 345 -15.22 -15.88 19.56
CA ALA A 345 -14.75 -17.25 19.40
C ALA A 345 -15.74 -18.24 20.02
N ASP A 346 -16.04 -19.31 19.30
CA ASP A 346 -16.87 -20.44 19.74
C ASP A 346 -16.09 -21.75 19.57
N VAL A 347 -15.29 -22.07 20.56
CA VAL A 347 -14.47 -23.29 20.57
C VAL A 347 -15.31 -24.56 20.60
N ALA A 348 -16.46 -24.53 21.29
CA ALA A 348 -17.35 -25.70 21.37
C ALA A 348 -18.03 -25.97 20.01
N GLY A 349 -18.57 -24.93 19.39
CA GLY A 349 -19.11 -25.01 18.03
C GLY A 349 -18.08 -25.43 17.00
N ALA A 350 -16.86 -24.91 17.09
CA ALA A 350 -15.75 -25.28 16.21
C ALA A 350 -15.44 -26.80 16.29
N LYS A 351 -15.31 -27.35 17.49
CA LYS A 351 -15.07 -28.79 17.68
C LYS A 351 -16.21 -29.64 17.13
N LYS A 352 -17.46 -29.23 17.36
CA LYS A 352 -18.62 -29.90 16.79
C LYS A 352 -18.56 -29.90 15.25
N LEU A 353 -18.29 -28.74 14.67
CA LEU A 353 -18.23 -28.58 13.22
C LEU A 353 -17.09 -29.41 12.58
N LEU A 354 -15.92 -29.51 13.26
CA LEU A 354 -14.85 -30.42 12.86
C LEU A 354 -15.29 -31.88 12.90
N ALA A 355 -15.98 -32.30 13.96
CA ALA A 355 -16.50 -33.66 14.07
C ALA A 355 -17.52 -33.96 12.96
N ASP A 356 -18.44 -33.04 12.66
CA ASP A 356 -19.41 -33.14 11.57
C ASP A 356 -18.73 -33.18 10.20
N ALA A 357 -17.51 -32.63 10.09
CA ALA A 357 -16.68 -32.69 8.88
C ALA A 357 -15.78 -33.94 8.80
N GLY A 358 -15.85 -34.84 9.81
CA GLY A 358 -15.08 -36.10 9.84
C GLY A 358 -13.78 -36.03 10.64
N PHE A 359 -13.55 -34.96 11.42
CA PHE A 359 -12.34 -34.77 12.24
C PHE A 359 -12.67 -34.58 13.73
N PRO A 360 -13.30 -35.57 14.41
CA PRO A 360 -13.71 -35.43 15.83
C PRO A 360 -12.53 -35.21 16.79
N GLU A 361 -11.36 -35.76 16.48
CA GLU A 361 -10.11 -35.60 17.23
C GLU A 361 -9.19 -34.50 16.67
N GLY A 362 -9.68 -33.74 15.68
CA GLY A 362 -8.88 -32.76 14.95
C GLY A 362 -7.85 -33.40 14.01
N PHE A 363 -6.87 -32.62 13.61
CA PHE A 363 -5.76 -33.03 12.76
C PHE A 363 -4.53 -32.14 12.98
N GLY A 364 -3.37 -32.56 12.45
CA GLY A 364 -2.11 -31.83 12.60
C GLY A 364 -2.00 -30.65 11.62
N ILE A 365 -1.51 -29.51 12.11
CA ILE A 365 -1.19 -28.37 11.25
C ILE A 365 0.16 -27.73 11.63
N THR A 366 0.87 -27.22 10.63
CA THR A 366 1.97 -26.27 10.80
C THR A 366 1.49 -24.90 10.34
N LEU A 367 1.61 -23.90 11.22
CA LEU A 367 1.26 -22.51 10.92
C LEU A 367 2.51 -21.74 10.48
N TYR A 368 2.38 -20.95 9.42
CA TYR A 368 3.47 -20.12 8.90
C TYR A 368 3.12 -18.64 8.96
N SER A 369 4.12 -17.78 9.21
CA SER A 369 3.99 -16.32 9.19
C SER A 369 5.30 -15.64 8.79
N SER A 370 5.22 -14.36 8.43
CA SER A 370 6.38 -13.47 8.45
C SER A 370 6.77 -13.12 9.90
N ASN A 371 7.95 -12.49 10.06
CA ASN A 371 8.42 -11.96 11.35
C ASN A 371 8.96 -10.53 11.24
N ASN A 372 8.75 -9.86 10.11
CA ASN A 372 9.19 -8.48 9.87
C ASN A 372 8.37 -7.74 8.81
N ARG A 373 7.09 -8.16 8.59
CA ARG A 373 6.21 -7.53 7.60
C ARG A 373 5.31 -6.47 8.21
N PHE A 374 4.80 -6.72 9.41
CA PHE A 374 3.95 -5.81 10.17
C PHE A 374 4.19 -5.99 11.67
N PRO A 375 3.93 -4.96 12.49
CA PRO A 375 4.16 -5.02 13.92
C PRO A 375 3.46 -6.22 14.57
N GLY A 376 4.21 -7.02 15.33
CA GLY A 376 3.69 -8.15 16.08
C GLY A 376 3.35 -9.41 15.27
N ASP A 377 3.74 -9.53 13.99
CA ASP A 377 3.39 -10.68 13.14
C ASP A 377 3.84 -12.02 13.72
N GLY A 378 5.02 -12.09 14.34
CA GLY A 378 5.49 -13.28 15.04
C GLY A 378 4.65 -13.64 16.26
N ASP A 379 4.29 -12.66 17.08
CA ASP A 379 3.50 -12.85 18.29
C ASP A 379 2.05 -13.26 17.96
N ILE A 380 1.48 -12.67 16.91
CA ILE A 380 0.17 -13.04 16.38
C ILE A 380 0.18 -14.49 15.91
N ALA A 381 1.23 -14.93 15.23
CA ALA A 381 1.35 -16.32 14.79
C ALA A 381 1.40 -17.28 15.97
N GLN A 382 2.15 -16.95 17.04
CA GLN A 382 2.19 -17.76 18.25
C GLN A 382 0.83 -17.81 18.96
N ALA A 383 0.16 -16.67 19.11
CA ALA A 383 -1.18 -16.61 19.71
C ALA A 383 -2.21 -17.40 18.88
N MET A 384 -2.15 -17.28 17.55
CA MET A 384 -3.00 -18.05 16.64
C MET A 384 -2.77 -19.57 16.81
N GLY A 385 -1.51 -20.02 16.87
CA GLY A 385 -1.20 -21.42 17.13
C GLY A 385 -1.82 -21.94 18.44
N GLN A 386 -1.79 -21.13 19.51
CA GLN A 386 -2.44 -21.48 20.78
C GLN A 386 -3.97 -21.52 20.68
N MET A 387 -4.60 -20.61 19.93
CA MET A 387 -6.05 -20.61 19.70
C MET A 387 -6.49 -21.85 18.94
N LEU A 388 -5.78 -22.21 17.88
CA LEU A 388 -6.05 -23.41 17.08
C LEU A 388 -5.88 -24.69 17.89
N ALA A 389 -4.84 -24.77 18.75
CA ALA A 389 -4.64 -25.91 19.64
C ALA A 389 -5.79 -26.05 20.66
N ARG A 390 -6.25 -24.96 21.26
CA ARG A 390 -7.44 -24.95 22.14
C ARG A 390 -8.71 -25.37 21.38
N GLY A 391 -8.77 -25.03 20.10
CA GLY A 391 -9.85 -25.39 19.19
C GLY A 391 -9.89 -26.89 18.83
N GLY A 392 -8.87 -27.67 19.20
CA GLY A 392 -8.82 -29.12 18.96
C GLY A 392 -7.91 -29.53 17.82
N LEU A 393 -7.15 -28.62 17.20
CA LEU A 393 -6.14 -28.96 16.22
C LEU A 393 -4.80 -29.30 16.90
N LYS A 394 -4.06 -30.24 16.35
CA LYS A 394 -2.68 -30.52 16.78
C LYS A 394 -1.73 -29.57 16.06
N VAL A 395 -1.28 -28.52 16.75
CA VAL A 395 -0.31 -27.57 16.17
C VAL A 395 1.10 -28.17 16.23
N ASN A 396 1.60 -28.68 15.11
CA ASN A 396 2.92 -29.29 14.98
C ASN A 396 4.06 -28.26 15.08
N GLY A 397 3.77 -26.98 14.87
CA GLY A 397 4.69 -25.88 15.02
C GLY A 397 4.17 -24.57 14.44
N VAL A 398 4.75 -23.48 14.91
CA VAL A 398 4.58 -22.14 14.36
C VAL A 398 5.93 -21.70 13.80
N LYS A 399 6.02 -21.52 12.48
CA LYS A 399 7.26 -21.20 11.76
C LYS A 399 7.18 -19.78 11.21
N THR A 400 8.16 -18.96 11.54
CA THR A 400 8.26 -17.59 11.05
C THR A 400 9.51 -17.39 10.19
N GLN A 401 9.42 -16.51 9.19
CA GLN A 401 10.50 -16.23 8.24
C GLN A 401 10.51 -14.74 7.88
N PRO A 402 11.66 -14.17 7.46
CA PRO A 402 11.70 -12.84 6.86
C PRO A 402 10.76 -12.76 5.63
N TYR A 403 10.08 -11.62 5.49
CA TYR A 403 8.97 -11.47 4.55
C TYR A 403 9.32 -11.81 3.08
N ASN A 404 10.52 -11.43 2.61
CA ASN A 404 10.94 -11.72 1.23
C ASN A 404 11.00 -13.24 0.92
N VAL A 405 11.53 -14.03 1.84
CA VAL A 405 11.57 -15.51 1.75
C VAL A 405 10.16 -16.09 1.90
N TYR A 406 9.45 -15.62 2.92
CA TYR A 406 8.10 -16.04 3.25
C TYR A 406 7.11 -15.83 2.09
N ALA A 407 7.10 -14.64 1.49
CA ALA A 407 6.17 -14.33 0.40
C ALA A 407 6.44 -15.17 -0.86
N ALA A 408 7.71 -15.46 -1.15
CA ALA A 408 8.10 -16.33 -2.26
C ALA A 408 7.61 -17.78 -2.04
N ALA A 409 7.82 -18.33 -0.83
CA ALA A 409 7.39 -19.68 -0.46
C ALA A 409 5.84 -19.79 -0.48
N ALA A 410 5.12 -18.80 0.07
CA ALA A 410 3.65 -18.77 0.00
C ALA A 410 3.13 -18.75 -1.44
N THR A 411 3.78 -17.98 -2.33
CA THR A 411 3.40 -17.90 -3.75
C THR A 411 3.62 -19.23 -4.47
N LYS A 412 4.68 -19.97 -4.14
CA LYS A 412 4.93 -21.34 -4.65
C LYS A 412 3.95 -22.37 -4.10
N GLY A 413 3.24 -22.08 -2.99
CA GLY A 413 2.30 -23.01 -2.36
C GLY A 413 2.96 -23.94 -1.35
N GLU A 414 4.06 -23.54 -0.74
CA GLU A 414 4.82 -24.34 0.23
C GLU A 414 4.16 -24.38 1.62
N PHE A 415 3.01 -23.70 1.82
CA PHE A 415 2.32 -23.58 3.10
C PHE A 415 0.87 -24.04 3.02
N GLY A 416 0.42 -24.87 3.98
CA GLY A 416 -0.98 -25.27 4.11
C GLY A 416 -1.83 -24.27 4.91
N ALA A 417 -1.28 -23.72 5.98
CA ALA A 417 -1.92 -22.68 6.81
C ALA A 417 -0.93 -21.55 7.07
N PHE A 418 -1.30 -20.31 6.71
CA PHE A 418 -0.36 -19.19 6.79
C PHE A 418 -1.05 -17.85 6.99
N ILE A 419 -0.42 -16.98 7.78
CA ILE A 419 -0.90 -15.62 8.03
C ILE A 419 -0.31 -14.67 7.00
N PHE A 420 -1.17 -13.87 6.37
CA PHE A 420 -0.76 -12.89 5.38
C PHE A 420 -1.48 -11.56 5.57
N SER A 421 -1.09 -10.53 4.83
CA SER A 421 -1.78 -9.24 4.84
C SER A 421 -1.95 -8.67 3.45
N LEU A 422 -3.03 -7.92 3.26
CA LEU A 422 -3.32 -7.18 2.02
C LEU A 422 -3.84 -5.79 2.38
N GLY A 423 -3.20 -4.74 1.87
CA GLY A 423 -3.66 -3.36 2.01
C GLY A 423 -4.72 -3.01 0.97
N ALA A 424 -5.66 -2.13 1.33
CA ALA A 424 -6.53 -1.50 0.37
C ALA A 424 -5.75 -0.43 -0.44
N SER A 425 -6.10 -0.30 -1.70
CA SER A 425 -5.48 0.67 -2.62
C SER A 425 -6.48 1.38 -3.52
N THR A 426 -7.78 1.09 -3.34
CA THR A 426 -8.90 1.67 -4.08
C THR A 426 -10.00 2.05 -3.11
N PRO A 427 -10.93 2.95 -3.49
CA PRO A 427 -12.00 3.42 -2.61
C PRO A 427 -13.08 2.37 -2.32
N ASN A 428 -12.95 1.16 -2.85
CA ASN A 428 -13.93 0.08 -2.69
C ASN A 428 -13.27 -1.30 -2.65
N SER A 429 -14.07 -2.35 -2.39
CA SER A 429 -13.61 -3.72 -2.21
C SER A 429 -13.20 -4.45 -3.50
N GLU A 430 -13.48 -3.91 -4.70
CA GLU A 430 -13.26 -4.61 -5.96
C GLU A 430 -11.82 -5.12 -6.12
N ALA A 431 -10.84 -4.24 -5.94
CA ALA A 431 -9.43 -4.61 -6.10
C ALA A 431 -8.99 -5.71 -5.13
N ASN A 432 -9.48 -5.67 -3.88
CA ASN A 432 -9.18 -6.69 -2.88
C ASN A 432 -9.87 -8.01 -3.20
N LEU A 433 -11.16 -8.00 -3.55
CA LEU A 433 -11.91 -9.19 -3.96
C LEU A 433 -11.27 -9.85 -5.20
N ARG A 434 -10.97 -9.05 -6.21
CA ARG A 434 -10.37 -9.51 -7.47
C ARG A 434 -8.99 -10.12 -7.27
N SER A 435 -8.10 -9.42 -6.56
CA SER A 435 -6.73 -9.88 -6.42
C SER A 435 -6.56 -11.03 -5.43
N LEU A 436 -7.34 -11.04 -4.33
CA LEU A 436 -7.20 -11.99 -3.24
C LEU A 436 -8.06 -13.23 -3.39
N LEU A 437 -9.31 -13.08 -3.88
CA LEU A 437 -10.33 -14.14 -3.81
C LEU A 437 -10.80 -14.65 -5.17
N GLN A 438 -10.72 -13.86 -6.25
CA GLN A 438 -11.10 -14.36 -7.57
C GLN A 438 -10.28 -15.59 -7.95
N SER A 439 -10.91 -16.55 -8.61
CA SER A 439 -10.24 -17.76 -9.08
C SER A 439 -8.98 -17.44 -9.86
N TYR A 440 -7.88 -18.08 -9.48
CA TYR A 440 -6.58 -17.84 -10.10
C TYR A 440 -6.56 -18.29 -11.55
N ASN A 441 -6.25 -17.39 -12.43
CA ASN A 441 -5.97 -17.66 -13.83
C ASN A 441 -4.81 -16.77 -14.31
N LYS A 442 -3.67 -17.40 -14.61
CA LYS A 442 -2.46 -16.70 -15.03
C LYS A 442 -2.66 -15.94 -16.34
N ASP A 443 -3.36 -16.55 -17.30
CA ASP A 443 -3.52 -15.98 -18.65
C ASP A 443 -4.52 -14.82 -18.65
N ALA A 444 -5.55 -14.90 -17.80
CA ALA A 444 -6.51 -13.81 -17.57
C ALA A 444 -6.01 -12.75 -16.57
N GLY A 445 -4.91 -12.98 -15.86
CA GLY A 445 -4.38 -12.07 -14.84
C GLY A 445 -5.27 -11.93 -13.60
N THR A 446 -6.11 -12.94 -13.29
CA THR A 446 -7.00 -12.92 -12.12
C THR A 446 -6.40 -13.64 -10.92
N GLY A 447 -6.82 -13.25 -9.71
CA GLY A 447 -6.43 -13.92 -8.47
C GLY A 447 -4.93 -13.87 -8.16
N GLY A 448 -4.22 -12.81 -8.55
CA GLY A 448 -2.76 -12.71 -8.42
C GLY A 448 -2.24 -12.89 -6.99
N PHE A 449 -3.05 -12.55 -5.97
CA PHE A 449 -2.75 -12.76 -4.56
C PHE A 449 -3.53 -13.92 -3.93
N ASN A 450 -4.32 -14.65 -4.70
CA ASN A 450 -5.02 -15.85 -4.27
C ASN A 450 -4.04 -17.04 -4.11
N ARG A 451 -3.17 -16.94 -3.11
CA ARG A 451 -2.13 -17.96 -2.84
C ARG A 451 -2.70 -19.27 -2.34
N MET A 452 -3.85 -19.23 -1.66
CA MET A 452 -4.57 -20.41 -1.16
C MET A 452 -5.33 -21.16 -2.25
N ARG A 453 -5.47 -20.59 -3.46
CA ARG A 453 -6.23 -21.15 -4.60
C ARG A 453 -7.70 -21.41 -4.28
N TYR A 454 -8.32 -20.49 -3.54
CA TYR A 454 -9.76 -20.45 -3.44
C TYR A 454 -10.39 -20.36 -4.83
N ALA A 455 -11.46 -21.07 -5.07
CA ALA A 455 -12.23 -21.03 -6.30
C ALA A 455 -13.71 -21.28 -5.98
N ASN A 456 -14.56 -20.36 -6.38
CA ASN A 456 -16.00 -20.47 -6.23
C ASN A 456 -16.69 -19.78 -7.44
N PRO A 457 -17.35 -20.55 -8.34
CA PRO A 457 -17.98 -19.99 -9.53
C PRO A 457 -19.12 -18.99 -9.24
N GLU A 458 -19.82 -19.16 -8.11
CA GLU A 458 -20.87 -18.22 -7.69
C GLU A 458 -20.24 -16.85 -7.33
N PHE A 459 -19.16 -16.87 -6.55
CA PHE A 459 -18.40 -15.67 -6.21
C PHE A 459 -17.82 -15.00 -7.46
N ASP A 460 -17.19 -15.76 -8.36
CA ASP A 460 -16.59 -15.20 -9.58
C ASP A 460 -17.65 -14.54 -10.47
N THR A 461 -18.85 -15.14 -10.55
CA THR A 461 -19.98 -14.59 -11.29
C THR A 461 -20.51 -13.31 -10.66
N ALA A 462 -20.69 -13.28 -9.33
CA ALA A 462 -21.13 -12.10 -8.60
C ALA A 462 -20.14 -10.95 -8.72
N LEU A 463 -18.83 -11.24 -8.56
CA LEU A 463 -17.78 -10.25 -8.72
C LEU A 463 -17.74 -9.69 -10.14
N LYS A 464 -17.84 -10.55 -11.16
CA LYS A 464 -17.90 -10.12 -12.56
C LYS A 464 -19.08 -9.18 -12.80
N SER A 465 -20.28 -9.53 -12.29
CA SER A 465 -21.46 -8.66 -12.39
C SER A 465 -21.25 -7.29 -11.74
N ALA A 466 -20.52 -7.22 -10.62
CA ALA A 466 -20.16 -5.95 -9.98
C ALA A 466 -19.17 -5.15 -10.83
N MET A 467 -18.18 -5.82 -11.43
CA MET A 467 -17.14 -5.18 -12.26
C MET A 467 -17.68 -4.62 -13.58
N GLU A 468 -18.83 -5.10 -14.06
CA GLU A 468 -19.48 -4.65 -15.30
C GLU A 468 -20.57 -3.60 -15.04
N GLU A 469 -20.87 -3.26 -13.76
CA GLU A 469 -21.94 -2.33 -13.37
C GLU A 469 -21.46 -0.87 -13.39
N PHE A 470 -22.10 -0.03 -14.19
CA PHE A 470 -21.81 1.41 -14.33
C PHE A 470 -22.53 2.28 -13.28
N ASP A 471 -23.69 1.84 -12.77
CA ASP A 471 -24.32 2.55 -11.65
C ASP A 471 -23.53 2.29 -10.37
N GLN A 472 -22.97 3.35 -9.80
CA GLN A 472 -22.09 3.25 -8.64
C GLN A 472 -22.78 2.65 -7.42
N ALA A 473 -24.05 3.00 -7.18
CA ALA A 473 -24.79 2.50 -6.01
C ALA A 473 -25.09 1.00 -6.16
N GLU A 474 -25.52 0.57 -7.34
CA GLU A 474 -25.75 -0.85 -7.65
C GLU A 474 -24.44 -1.64 -7.66
N ARG A 475 -23.36 -1.05 -8.17
CA ARG A 475 -22.02 -1.66 -8.10
C ARG A 475 -21.60 -1.94 -6.67
N MET A 476 -21.80 -0.98 -5.74
CA MET A 476 -21.48 -1.19 -4.33
C MET A 476 -22.31 -2.32 -3.70
N LYS A 477 -23.61 -2.41 -4.01
CA LYS A 477 -24.46 -3.53 -3.55
C LYS A 477 -23.98 -4.88 -4.08
N LYS A 478 -23.62 -4.95 -5.37
CA LYS A 478 -23.06 -6.17 -5.97
C LYS A 478 -21.72 -6.58 -5.37
N LEU A 479 -20.85 -5.61 -5.04
CA LEU A 479 -19.59 -5.87 -4.32
C LEU A 479 -19.85 -6.40 -2.89
N GLN A 480 -20.84 -5.87 -2.19
CA GLN A 480 -21.27 -6.38 -0.89
C GLN A 480 -21.74 -7.83 -1.00
N GLU A 481 -22.54 -8.15 -2.04
CA GLU A 481 -23.02 -9.53 -2.25
C GLU A 481 -21.87 -10.50 -2.58
N ALA A 482 -20.94 -10.12 -3.46
CA ALA A 482 -19.75 -10.90 -3.70
C ALA A 482 -18.93 -11.13 -2.41
N THR A 483 -18.82 -10.10 -1.56
CA THR A 483 -18.16 -10.21 -0.25
C THR A 483 -18.89 -11.24 0.64
N ARG A 484 -20.25 -11.20 0.71
CA ARG A 484 -21.04 -12.17 1.50
C ARG A 484 -20.82 -13.60 1.04
N ILE A 485 -20.86 -13.84 -0.27
CA ILE A 485 -20.63 -15.18 -0.84
C ILE A 485 -19.26 -15.72 -0.42
N ALA A 486 -18.20 -14.93 -0.60
CA ALA A 486 -16.85 -15.36 -0.25
C ALA A 486 -16.65 -15.59 1.26
N MET A 487 -17.23 -14.73 2.11
CA MET A 487 -17.10 -14.86 3.56
C MET A 487 -17.97 -15.99 4.13
N LYS A 488 -19.14 -16.25 3.55
CA LYS A 488 -19.98 -17.42 3.88
C LYS A 488 -19.26 -18.72 3.58
N ASP A 489 -18.53 -18.80 2.46
CA ASP A 489 -17.70 -19.93 2.09
C ASP A 489 -16.34 -19.95 2.83
N GLN A 490 -16.09 -18.99 3.69
CA GLN A 490 -14.86 -18.80 4.45
C GLN A 490 -13.62 -18.89 3.54
N ALA A 491 -13.61 -18.12 2.47
CA ALA A 491 -12.51 -18.06 1.50
C ALA A 491 -11.16 -17.73 2.14
N ILE A 492 -11.17 -16.88 3.16
CA ILE A 492 -10.09 -16.59 4.10
C ILE A 492 -10.67 -16.50 5.51
N VAL A 493 -9.82 -16.49 6.53
CA VAL A 493 -10.20 -16.13 7.90
C VAL A 493 -9.69 -14.71 8.19
N PRO A 494 -10.53 -13.66 8.04
CA PRO A 494 -10.15 -12.30 8.41
C PRO A 494 -9.84 -12.23 9.90
N LEU A 495 -8.79 -11.52 10.27
CA LEU A 495 -8.37 -11.37 11.68
C LEU A 495 -8.68 -9.95 12.16
N TYR A 496 -8.01 -8.97 11.59
CA TYR A 496 -8.17 -7.56 11.96
C TYR A 496 -7.64 -6.64 10.86
N PHE A 497 -8.12 -5.40 10.85
CA PHE A 497 -7.46 -4.30 10.16
C PHE A 497 -6.40 -3.71 11.09
N GLN A 498 -5.22 -3.44 10.54
CA GLN A 498 -4.10 -2.92 11.30
C GLN A 498 -4.33 -1.45 11.63
N LYS A 499 -4.11 -1.05 12.88
CA LYS A 499 -3.91 0.35 13.23
C LYS A 499 -2.43 0.65 13.13
N ILE A 500 -2.09 1.70 12.41
CA ILE A 500 -0.70 2.13 12.25
C ILE A 500 -0.50 3.53 12.79
N TYR A 501 0.74 3.85 13.05
CA TYR A 501 1.13 5.07 13.74
C TYR A 501 2.36 5.68 13.10
N TRP A 502 2.32 6.99 12.94
CA TRP A 502 3.48 7.83 12.73
C TRP A 502 3.76 8.60 14.01
N ALA A 503 4.98 9.09 14.14
CA ALA A 503 5.33 10.02 15.20
C ALA A 503 6.28 11.10 14.69
N SER A 504 6.10 12.32 15.18
CA SER A 504 6.97 13.44 14.85
C SER A 504 7.44 14.15 16.11
N ARG A 505 8.45 15.00 15.92
CA ARG A 505 8.80 16.05 16.87
C ARG A 505 7.75 17.19 16.83
N ASP A 506 7.69 18.00 17.90
CA ASP A 506 6.87 19.21 17.90
C ASP A 506 7.22 20.13 16.73
N GLY A 507 6.24 20.91 16.28
CA GLY A 507 6.38 21.81 15.13
C GLY A 507 6.09 21.15 13.78
N ILE A 508 5.76 19.86 13.78
CA ILE A 508 5.45 19.09 12.57
C ILE A 508 4.03 18.54 12.67
N ASP A 509 3.29 18.69 11.60
CA ASP A 509 2.00 18.03 11.36
C ASP A 509 2.12 17.01 10.22
N PHE A 510 1.33 15.95 10.31
CA PHE A 510 1.27 14.89 9.31
C PHE A 510 -0.17 14.40 9.17
N THR A 511 -0.60 14.13 7.95
CA THR A 511 -1.92 13.54 7.69
C THR A 511 -1.79 12.04 7.44
N PRO A 512 -2.14 11.18 8.41
CA PRO A 512 -2.18 9.74 8.21
C PRO A 512 -3.14 9.34 7.09
N ASN A 513 -2.83 8.27 6.37
CA ASN A 513 -3.66 7.80 5.27
C ASN A 513 -3.84 6.28 5.26
N LEU A 514 -4.98 5.81 4.72
CA LEU A 514 -5.35 4.38 4.65
C LEU A 514 -4.37 3.53 3.83
N ALA A 515 -3.63 4.15 2.90
CA ALA A 515 -2.62 3.49 2.09
C ALA A 515 -1.28 3.30 2.82
N GLU A 516 -1.15 3.79 4.06
CA GLU A 516 0.07 3.71 4.89
C GLU A 516 1.28 4.41 4.25
N ARG A 517 1.05 5.49 3.50
CA ARG A 517 2.10 6.21 2.77
C ARG A 517 2.71 7.32 3.64
N THR A 518 4.03 7.46 3.54
CA THR A 518 4.79 8.56 4.14
C THR A 518 5.41 9.38 3.02
N ILE A 519 4.70 10.44 2.62
CA ILE A 519 5.04 11.30 1.49
C ILE A 519 5.47 12.65 2.04
N GLY A 520 6.56 13.22 1.52
CA GLY A 520 7.07 14.51 1.99
C GLY A 520 6.07 15.66 1.86
N GLN A 521 5.21 15.61 0.84
CA GLN A 521 4.16 16.61 0.62
C GLN A 521 3.05 16.57 1.70
N ASP A 522 2.86 15.43 2.38
CA ASP A 522 1.87 15.28 3.46
C ASP A 522 2.40 15.75 4.82
N VAL A 523 3.70 16.09 4.89
CA VAL A 523 4.34 16.63 6.09
C VAL A 523 4.27 18.15 6.04
N ARG A 524 3.67 18.74 7.08
CA ARG A 524 3.43 20.19 7.15
C ARG A 524 4.08 20.78 8.39
N LYS A 525 4.37 22.07 8.35
CA LYS A 525 4.71 22.84 9.55
C LYS A 525 3.47 23.01 10.41
N ALA A 526 3.56 22.68 11.69
CA ALA A 526 2.45 22.93 12.61
C ALA A 526 2.19 24.43 12.71
N LYS A 527 0.92 24.80 12.67
CA LYS A 527 0.46 26.21 12.76
C LYS A 527 0.53 26.73 14.18
#